data_0eceb2ec83d45dca4b5caf3df5c0e9b9
#
_entry.id   0eceb2ec83d45dca4b5caf3df5c0e9b9
#
_cell.length_a   1.000
_cell.length_b   1.000
_cell.length_c   1.000
_cell.angle_alpha   90.00
_cell.angle_beta   90.00
_cell.angle_gamma   90.00
#
_symmetry.space_group_name_H-M   'P 1'
#
loop_
_entity.id
_entity.type
_entity.pdbx_description
1 polymer ?
#
loop_
_entity_poly.entity_id
_entity_poly.type
_entity_poly.pdbx_seq_one_letter_code
_entity_poly.pdbx_strand_id
1 'polypeptide(L)'
;YNETVRLVSEILESNGSSSMATVCGGSLALKAAGVPISNLVAGVAMGMVVEGNNYSVLTDIMGLEDHDGDMDFKVAGTIKGITALQMDIKLGGIELSVLKEALLQAKEGRVHILGLMEEAATEIVPSGALPLVEQFAIDPSKIMVIIGKAGATIKEIIEKFTVSIDLDRDSGTVKVS
;
A
#
# COMPACT_ATOMS: atom_id res chain seq x y z
N TYR A 1 -4.20 -9.63 -6.73
CA TYR A 1 -5.27 -8.71 -7.09
C TYR A 1 -5.04 -8.25 -8.54
N ASN A 2 -6.04 -8.44 -9.38
CA ASN A 2 -5.87 -8.27 -10.84
C ASN A 2 -6.36 -6.90 -11.36
N GLU A 3 -6.81 -6.03 -10.46
CA GLU A 3 -7.32 -4.70 -10.82
C GLU A 3 -6.26 -3.62 -10.60
N THR A 4 -6.36 -2.53 -11.36
CA THR A 4 -5.51 -1.36 -11.14
C THR A 4 -6.02 -0.55 -9.96
N VAL A 5 -5.14 -0.27 -9.01
CA VAL A 5 -5.44 0.58 -7.85
C VAL A 5 -4.76 1.92 -8.03
N ARG A 6 -5.53 3.00 -7.89
CA ARG A 6 -5.02 4.36 -7.83
C ARG A 6 -5.22 4.92 -6.42
N LEU A 7 -4.14 5.22 -5.72
CA LEU A 7 -4.16 5.95 -4.46
C LEU A 7 -3.94 7.44 -4.74
N VAL A 8 -4.81 8.28 -4.20
CA VAL A 8 -4.69 9.74 -4.25
C VAL A 8 -4.59 10.23 -2.82
N SER A 9 -3.54 11.01 -2.54
CA SER A 9 -3.33 11.65 -1.25
C SER A 9 -3.28 13.16 -1.41
N GLU A 10 -4.12 13.85 -0.66
CA GLU A 10 -4.13 15.32 -0.60
C GLU A 10 -3.73 15.75 0.81
N ILE A 11 -2.58 16.41 0.94
CA ILE A 11 -2.06 16.89 2.20
C ILE A 11 -2.47 18.35 2.38
N LEU A 12 -3.36 18.59 3.32
CA LEU A 12 -3.88 19.92 3.58
C LEU A 12 -2.97 20.72 4.52
N GLU A 13 -2.32 20.04 5.47
CA GLU A 13 -1.40 20.65 6.44
C GLU A 13 -0.41 19.59 6.93
N SER A 14 0.84 19.96 7.13
CA SER A 14 1.89 19.04 7.59
C SER A 14 3.00 19.79 8.33
N ASN A 15 3.51 19.17 9.38
CA ASN A 15 4.77 19.55 10.04
C ASN A 15 5.61 18.31 10.37
N GLY A 16 5.60 17.34 9.50
CA GLY A 16 6.31 16.08 9.59
C GLY A 16 6.33 15.41 8.23
N SER A 17 6.50 14.09 8.20
CA SER A 17 6.55 13.36 6.93
C SER A 17 5.16 13.11 6.34
N SER A 18 4.75 13.95 5.39
CA SER A 18 3.52 13.75 4.61
C SER A 18 3.55 12.43 3.81
N SER A 19 4.72 12.00 3.34
CA SER A 19 4.86 10.73 2.62
C SER A 19 4.60 9.52 3.52
N MET A 20 5.05 9.54 4.76
CA MET A 20 4.81 8.43 5.68
C MET A 20 3.37 8.43 6.21
N ALA A 21 2.76 9.60 6.41
CA ALA A 21 1.32 9.71 6.64
C ALA A 21 0.50 9.12 5.47
N THR A 22 0.93 9.39 4.22
CA THR A 22 0.30 8.82 3.02
C THR A 22 0.44 7.29 2.97
N VAL A 23 1.56 6.72 3.39
CA VAL A 23 1.72 5.26 3.49
C VAL A 23 0.70 4.67 4.47
N CYS A 24 0.59 5.25 5.66
CA CYS A 24 -0.36 4.79 6.69
C CYS A 24 -1.82 4.95 6.23
N GLY A 25 -2.18 6.16 5.79
CA GLY A 25 -3.54 6.47 5.33
C GLY A 25 -3.93 5.67 4.09
N GLY A 26 -3.01 5.50 3.13
CA GLY A 26 -3.22 4.69 1.94
C GLY A 26 -3.44 3.20 2.27
N SER A 27 -2.71 2.67 3.25
CA SER A 27 -2.92 1.30 3.73
C SER A 27 -4.31 1.10 4.33
N LEU A 28 -4.78 2.04 5.15
CA LEU A 28 -6.14 2.04 5.71
C LEU A 28 -7.20 2.24 4.62
N ALA A 29 -6.95 3.12 3.65
CA ALA A 29 -7.86 3.37 2.54
C ALA A 29 -8.05 2.14 1.66
N LEU A 30 -6.99 1.36 1.39
CA LEU A 30 -7.08 0.09 0.67
C LEU A 30 -7.98 -0.90 1.41
N LYS A 31 -7.83 -1.00 2.72
CA LYS A 31 -8.70 -1.85 3.55
C LYS A 31 -10.15 -1.37 3.52
N ALA A 32 -10.38 -0.06 3.64
CA ALA A 32 -11.71 0.54 3.58
C ALA A 32 -12.37 0.37 2.22
N ALA A 33 -11.59 0.40 1.14
CA ALA A 33 -12.07 0.10 -0.20
C ALA A 33 -12.39 -1.38 -0.42
N GLY A 34 -11.98 -2.28 0.48
CA GLY A 34 -12.16 -3.72 0.32
C GLY A 34 -11.08 -4.39 -0.55
N VAL A 35 -10.00 -3.69 -0.87
CA VAL A 35 -8.86 -4.28 -1.59
C VAL A 35 -8.20 -5.33 -0.71
N PRO A 36 -7.99 -6.57 -1.20
CA PRO A 36 -7.40 -7.63 -0.41
C PRO A 36 -5.91 -7.38 -0.16
N ILE A 37 -5.58 -6.78 0.96
CA ILE A 37 -4.21 -6.60 1.44
C ILE A 37 -3.90 -7.62 2.52
N SER A 38 -2.70 -8.17 2.51
CA SER A 38 -2.30 -9.22 3.47
C SER A 38 -1.95 -8.68 4.86
N ASN A 39 -1.47 -7.44 4.94
CA ASN A 39 -1.11 -6.78 6.20
C ASN A 39 -1.19 -5.27 6.00
N LEU A 40 -1.44 -4.54 7.08
CA LEU A 40 -1.27 -3.09 7.09
C LEU A 40 0.23 -2.74 6.98
N VAL A 41 0.50 -1.60 6.36
CA VAL A 41 1.84 -1.04 6.19
C VAL A 41 1.88 0.31 6.89
N ALA A 42 2.75 0.45 7.87
CA ALA A 42 3.03 1.74 8.50
C ALA A 42 4.35 2.31 7.97
N GLY A 43 4.43 3.63 7.93
CA GLY A 43 5.64 4.38 7.64
C GLY A 43 6.00 5.31 8.78
N VAL A 44 7.30 5.50 9.00
CA VAL A 44 7.83 6.47 9.96
C VAL A 44 9.06 7.17 9.35
N ALA A 45 9.20 8.46 9.61
CA ALA A 45 10.38 9.24 9.27
C ALA A 45 11.29 9.35 10.50
N MET A 46 12.54 8.97 10.32
CA MET A 46 13.58 8.99 11.34
C MET A 46 14.61 10.05 10.97
N GLY A 47 15.24 10.60 11.97
CA GLY A 47 16.35 11.52 11.81
C GLY A 47 17.52 11.20 12.71
N MET A 48 18.63 11.83 12.45
CA MET A 48 19.81 11.81 13.31
C MET A 48 20.44 13.19 13.35
N VAL A 49 20.84 13.59 14.54
CA VAL A 49 21.64 14.80 14.79
C VAL A 49 22.95 14.40 15.43
N VAL A 50 24.03 14.97 14.95
CA VAL A 50 25.40 14.72 15.44
C VAL A 50 25.97 16.00 16.03
N GLU A 51 26.47 15.92 17.25
CA GLU A 51 27.17 17.01 17.91
C GLU A 51 28.53 16.53 18.43
N GLY A 52 29.59 16.90 17.73
CA GLY A 52 30.94 16.42 18.01
C GLY A 52 31.04 14.89 17.83
N ASN A 53 31.28 14.18 18.93
CA ASN A 53 31.34 12.71 18.94
C ASN A 53 30.03 12.03 19.39
N ASN A 54 29.01 12.82 19.70
CA ASN A 54 27.73 12.31 20.15
C ASN A 54 26.73 12.35 19.01
N TYR A 55 25.75 11.45 19.03
CA TYR A 55 24.63 11.47 18.12
C TYR A 55 23.34 11.14 18.87
N SER A 56 22.23 11.56 18.29
CA SER A 56 20.89 11.20 18.75
C SER A 56 20.04 10.78 17.57
N VAL A 57 19.38 9.65 17.69
CA VAL A 57 18.41 9.17 16.71
C VAL A 57 17.01 9.66 17.11
N LEU A 58 16.32 10.28 16.18
CA LEU A 58 15.00 10.87 16.37
C LEU A 58 13.94 10.03 15.65
N THR A 59 12.79 9.83 16.29
CA THR A 59 11.64 9.11 15.72
C THR A 59 10.53 10.09 15.39
N ASP A 60 9.94 9.94 14.21
CA ASP A 60 8.84 10.77 13.70
C ASP A 60 9.20 12.25 13.65
N ILE A 61 10.21 12.55 12.83
CA ILE A 61 10.83 13.87 12.75
C ILE A 61 9.90 14.93 12.16
N MET A 62 10.00 16.14 12.69
CA MET A 62 9.36 17.33 12.17
C MET A 62 10.14 17.93 10.98
N GLY A 63 9.50 18.85 10.24
CA GLY A 63 10.11 19.48 9.07
C GLY A 63 11.44 20.18 9.35
N LEU A 64 11.62 20.78 10.53
CA LEU A 64 12.87 21.40 10.92
C LEU A 64 13.98 20.35 11.14
N GLU A 65 13.66 19.23 11.75
CA GLU A 65 14.58 18.11 12.00
C GLU A 65 14.98 17.40 10.71
N ASP A 66 14.05 17.33 9.72
CA ASP A 66 14.32 16.83 8.36
C ASP A 66 15.28 17.76 7.61
N HIS A 67 15.12 19.07 7.76
CA HIS A 67 15.94 20.06 7.07
C HIS A 67 17.34 20.20 7.68
N ASP A 68 17.42 20.34 9.01
CA ASP A 68 18.64 20.69 9.75
C ASP A 68 19.38 19.45 10.29
N GLY A 69 18.76 18.27 10.26
CA GLY A 69 19.38 17.02 10.70
C GLY A 69 20.51 16.56 9.77
N ASP A 70 21.40 15.72 10.31
CA ASP A 70 22.57 15.20 9.60
C ASP A 70 22.28 13.97 8.76
N MET A 71 21.22 13.26 9.07
CA MET A 71 20.65 12.14 8.31
C MET A 71 19.15 12.12 8.53
N ASP A 72 18.42 11.81 7.49
CA ASP A 72 17.02 11.38 7.56
C ASP A 72 16.81 10.09 6.79
N PHE A 73 15.89 9.27 7.25
CA PHE A 73 15.41 8.13 6.49
C PHE A 73 13.94 7.85 6.76
N LYS A 74 13.27 7.40 5.72
CA LYS A 74 11.87 7.03 5.73
C LYS A 74 11.78 5.52 5.56
N VAL A 75 11.11 4.86 6.48
CA VAL A 75 10.98 3.41 6.47
C VAL A 75 9.52 3.01 6.56
N ALA A 76 9.08 2.20 5.61
CA ALA A 76 7.77 1.59 5.61
C ALA A 76 7.86 0.08 5.77
N GLY A 77 6.85 -0.51 6.37
CA GLY A 77 6.82 -1.96 6.55
C GLY A 77 5.60 -2.46 7.33
N THR A 78 5.49 -3.76 7.33
CA THR A 78 4.48 -4.51 8.07
C THR A 78 5.04 -4.95 9.43
N ILE A 79 4.23 -5.64 10.21
CA ILE A 79 4.72 -6.31 11.43
C ILE A 79 5.80 -7.35 11.13
N LYS A 80 5.85 -7.90 9.92
CA LYS A 80 6.82 -8.92 9.51
C LYS A 80 8.18 -8.36 9.12
N GLY A 81 8.24 -7.08 8.70
CA GLY A 81 9.50 -6.47 8.29
C GLY A 81 9.33 -5.22 7.43
N ILE A 82 10.46 -4.70 6.98
CA ILE A 82 10.56 -3.52 6.13
C ILE A 82 10.18 -3.89 4.70
N THR A 83 9.36 -3.05 4.06
CA THR A 83 8.95 -3.17 2.65
C THR A 83 9.55 -2.09 1.76
N ALA A 84 9.86 -0.93 2.32
CA ALA A 84 10.51 0.17 1.60
C ALA A 84 11.37 1.00 2.55
N LEU A 85 12.47 1.50 2.02
CA LEU A 85 13.42 2.38 2.72
C LEU A 85 13.90 3.46 1.74
N GLN A 86 13.90 4.71 2.20
CA GLN A 86 14.56 5.82 1.56
C GLN A 86 15.45 6.49 2.60
N MET A 87 16.71 6.78 2.26
CA MET A 87 17.67 7.40 3.18
C MET A 87 18.38 8.55 2.47
N ASP A 88 18.55 9.64 3.19
CA ASP A 88 19.39 10.76 2.83
C ASP A 88 20.45 10.99 3.93
N ILE A 89 21.72 10.97 3.56
CA ILE A 89 22.85 11.17 4.47
C ILE A 89 23.59 12.42 4.01
N LYS A 90 23.56 13.46 4.85
CA LYS A 90 24.22 14.74 4.58
C LYS A 90 25.67 14.78 5.06
N LEU A 91 26.08 13.80 5.87
CA LEU A 91 27.44 13.56 6.30
C LEU A 91 28.23 12.72 5.28
N GLY A 92 29.55 12.70 5.38
CA GLY A 92 30.42 11.89 4.51
C GLY A 92 30.27 10.37 4.69
N GLY A 93 29.40 9.93 5.56
CA GLY A 93 29.07 8.54 5.85
C GLY A 93 28.55 8.36 7.27
N ILE A 94 28.01 7.19 7.55
CA ILE A 94 27.51 6.80 8.87
C ILE A 94 28.03 5.40 9.22
N GLU A 95 28.35 5.16 10.47
CA GLU A 95 28.76 3.84 10.92
C GLU A 95 27.60 2.84 10.89
N LEU A 96 27.89 1.59 10.51
CA LEU A 96 26.88 0.52 10.44
C LEU A 96 26.21 0.23 11.79
N SER A 97 26.93 0.45 12.90
CA SER A 97 26.40 0.32 14.26
C SER A 97 25.29 1.33 14.52
N VAL A 98 25.47 2.58 14.13
CA VAL A 98 24.51 3.67 14.25
C VAL A 98 23.30 3.43 13.35
N LEU A 99 23.53 3.01 12.12
CA LEU A 99 22.44 2.66 11.20
C LEU A 99 21.58 1.50 11.76
N LYS A 100 22.23 0.50 12.33
CA LYS A 100 21.52 -0.62 12.97
C LYS A 100 20.64 -0.15 14.13
N GLU A 101 21.17 0.71 14.99
CA GLU A 101 20.43 1.31 16.10
C GLU A 101 19.22 2.08 15.58
N ALA A 102 19.41 2.96 14.60
CA ALA A 102 18.37 3.75 13.99
C ALA A 102 17.25 2.87 13.36
N LEU A 103 17.60 1.78 12.68
CA LEU A 103 16.63 0.83 12.12
C LEU A 103 15.86 0.05 13.21
N LEU A 104 16.49 -0.27 14.34
CA LEU A 104 15.81 -0.89 15.47
C LEU A 104 14.81 0.08 16.11
N GLN A 105 15.21 1.33 16.33
CA GLN A 105 14.32 2.38 16.83
C GLN A 105 13.16 2.66 15.87
N ALA A 106 13.43 2.68 14.56
CA ALA A 106 12.39 2.79 13.53
C ALA A 106 11.39 1.61 13.56
N LYS A 107 11.87 0.41 13.91
CA LYS A 107 10.98 -0.74 14.10
C LYS A 107 10.02 -0.52 15.25
N GLU A 108 10.49 0.01 16.37
CA GLU A 108 9.64 0.33 17.53
C GLU A 108 8.58 1.37 17.16
N GLY A 109 8.97 2.46 16.50
CA GLY A 109 8.04 3.49 16.00
C GLY A 109 7.00 2.90 15.05
N ARG A 110 7.42 2.07 14.08
CA ARG A 110 6.47 1.42 13.16
C ARG A 110 5.50 0.47 13.86
N VAL A 111 5.98 -0.32 14.81
CA VAL A 111 5.12 -1.24 15.56
C VAL A 111 4.07 -0.47 16.36
N HIS A 112 4.46 0.65 16.97
CA HIS A 112 3.52 1.53 17.67
C HIS A 112 2.44 2.07 16.71
N ILE A 113 2.84 2.61 15.55
CA ILE A 113 1.92 3.13 14.53
C ILE A 113 1.00 2.01 14.01
N LEU A 114 1.55 0.83 13.74
CA LEU A 114 0.75 -0.33 13.30
C LEU A 114 -0.32 -0.70 14.33
N GLY A 115 -0.01 -0.64 15.63
CA GLY A 115 -0.99 -0.90 16.69
C GLY A 115 -2.17 0.08 16.64
N LEU A 116 -1.90 1.39 16.49
CA LEU A 116 -2.94 2.41 16.31
C LEU A 116 -3.75 2.21 15.02
N MET A 117 -3.07 1.85 13.93
CA MET A 117 -3.73 1.54 12.66
C MET A 117 -4.60 0.30 12.74
N GLU A 118 -4.17 -0.74 13.44
CA GLU A 118 -4.95 -1.96 13.66
C GLU A 118 -6.20 -1.68 14.48
N GLU A 119 -6.10 -0.85 15.53
CA GLU A 119 -7.24 -0.40 16.31
C GLU A 119 -8.24 0.36 15.44
N ALA A 120 -7.80 1.39 14.71
CA ALA A 120 -8.64 2.13 13.78
C ALA A 120 -9.27 1.23 12.70
N ALA A 121 -8.52 0.23 12.24
CA ALA A 121 -8.97 -0.70 11.23
C ALA A 121 -10.09 -1.66 11.70
N THR A 122 -10.31 -1.81 13.00
CA THR A 122 -11.45 -2.60 13.53
C THR A 122 -12.79 -1.94 13.25
N GLU A 123 -12.82 -0.63 13.12
CA GLU A 123 -14.04 0.15 12.85
C GLU A 123 -14.32 0.28 11.34
N ILE A 124 -13.39 -0.13 10.50
CA ILE A 124 -13.54 -0.04 9.05
C ILE A 124 -14.50 -1.12 8.56
N VAL A 125 -15.62 -0.67 8.00
CA VAL A 125 -16.51 -1.51 7.21
C VAL A 125 -16.12 -1.36 5.75
N PRO A 126 -15.66 -2.44 5.08
CA PRO A 126 -15.27 -2.36 3.68
C PRO A 126 -16.41 -1.84 2.81
N SER A 127 -16.07 -0.93 1.90
CA SER A 127 -17.02 -0.41 0.93
C SER A 127 -17.49 -1.52 0.00
N GLY A 128 -18.79 -1.64 -0.22
CA GLY A 128 -19.36 -2.51 -1.27
C GLY A 128 -19.23 -1.95 -2.69
N ALA A 129 -18.48 -0.85 -2.87
CA ALA A 129 -18.35 -0.16 -4.16
C ALA A 129 -17.35 -0.82 -5.12
N LEU A 130 -16.52 -1.74 -4.64
CA LEU A 130 -15.65 -2.51 -5.54
C LEU A 130 -16.51 -3.45 -6.39
N PRO A 131 -16.25 -3.50 -7.71
CA PRO A 131 -16.92 -4.49 -8.54
C PRO A 131 -16.53 -5.89 -8.08
N LEU A 132 -17.52 -6.76 -7.94
CA LEU A 132 -17.30 -8.18 -7.76
C LEU A 132 -16.79 -8.74 -9.09
N VAL A 133 -15.57 -9.29 -9.07
CA VAL A 133 -14.94 -9.84 -10.26
C VAL A 133 -14.68 -11.32 -10.03
N GLU A 134 -15.33 -12.15 -10.85
CA GLU A 134 -15.07 -13.58 -10.92
C GLU A 134 -14.26 -13.90 -12.17
N GLN A 135 -13.19 -14.66 -12.00
CA GLN A 135 -12.35 -15.12 -13.11
C GLN A 135 -12.20 -16.63 -13.04
N PHE A 136 -12.51 -17.29 -14.15
CA PHE A 136 -12.38 -18.75 -14.28
C PHE A 136 -11.93 -19.12 -15.69
N ALA A 137 -11.42 -20.33 -15.86
CA ALA A 137 -10.99 -20.84 -17.15
C ALA A 137 -12.02 -21.84 -17.66
N ILE A 138 -12.25 -21.81 -18.96
CA ILE A 138 -13.03 -22.79 -19.71
C ILE A 138 -12.18 -23.38 -20.83
N ASP A 139 -12.63 -24.49 -21.40
CA ASP A 139 -12.05 -25.01 -22.64
C ASP A 139 -12.20 -23.96 -23.75
N PRO A 140 -11.10 -23.50 -24.41
CA PRO A 140 -11.18 -22.51 -25.48
C PRO A 140 -12.14 -22.88 -26.61
N SER A 141 -12.32 -24.18 -26.87
CA SER A 141 -13.28 -24.67 -27.86
C SER A 141 -14.75 -24.36 -27.51
N LYS A 142 -15.04 -24.08 -26.23
CA LYS A 142 -16.39 -23.76 -25.73
C LYS A 142 -16.72 -22.26 -25.77
N ILE A 143 -15.75 -21.39 -26.02
CA ILE A 143 -15.95 -19.92 -26.04
C ILE A 143 -17.05 -19.54 -27.05
N MET A 144 -17.07 -20.17 -28.21
CA MET A 144 -18.10 -19.90 -29.23
C MET A 144 -19.52 -20.24 -28.77
N VAL A 145 -19.67 -21.18 -27.83
CA VAL A 145 -20.97 -21.53 -27.24
C VAL A 145 -21.46 -20.39 -26.30
N ILE A 146 -20.50 -19.81 -25.52
CA ILE A 146 -20.82 -18.66 -24.64
C ILE A 146 -21.19 -17.42 -25.46
N ILE A 147 -20.45 -17.17 -26.54
CA ILE A 147 -20.76 -16.04 -27.43
C ILE A 147 -22.11 -16.23 -28.11
N GLY A 148 -22.39 -17.45 -28.56
CA GLY A 148 -23.60 -17.77 -29.28
C GLY A 148 -23.64 -17.21 -30.70
N LYS A 149 -24.72 -17.51 -31.42
CA LYS A 149 -24.92 -17.06 -32.83
C LYS A 149 -24.95 -15.51 -32.85
N ALA A 150 -24.04 -14.91 -33.57
CA ALA A 150 -23.91 -13.44 -33.67
C ALA A 150 -23.84 -12.71 -32.31
N GLY A 151 -23.35 -13.37 -31.27
CA GLY A 151 -23.22 -12.78 -29.93
C GLY A 151 -24.49 -12.77 -29.10
N ALA A 152 -25.53 -13.49 -29.52
CA ALA A 152 -26.86 -13.44 -28.87
C ALA A 152 -26.80 -13.96 -27.43
N THR A 153 -26.11 -15.08 -27.18
CA THR A 153 -26.08 -15.69 -25.84
C THR A 153 -25.34 -14.80 -24.83
N ILE A 154 -24.19 -14.28 -25.20
CA ILE A 154 -23.42 -13.42 -24.29
C ILE A 154 -24.17 -12.11 -23.99
N LYS A 155 -24.85 -11.53 -24.99
CA LYS A 155 -25.67 -10.33 -24.79
C LYS A 155 -26.81 -10.57 -23.83
N GLU A 156 -27.50 -11.69 -24.00
CA GLU A 156 -28.61 -12.09 -23.10
C GLU A 156 -28.14 -12.25 -21.66
N ILE A 157 -26.96 -12.85 -21.44
CA ILE A 157 -26.38 -12.99 -20.10
C ILE A 157 -26.06 -11.62 -19.51
N ILE A 158 -25.36 -10.75 -20.27
CA ILE A 158 -25.00 -9.40 -19.84
C ILE A 158 -26.24 -8.59 -19.45
N GLU A 159 -27.26 -8.60 -20.28
CA GLU A 159 -28.52 -7.86 -20.03
C GLU A 159 -29.31 -8.43 -18.84
N LYS A 160 -29.44 -9.75 -18.76
CA LYS A 160 -30.22 -10.41 -17.73
C LYS A 160 -29.62 -10.27 -16.33
N PHE A 161 -28.30 -10.29 -16.21
CA PHE A 161 -27.60 -10.26 -14.93
C PHE A 161 -26.92 -8.92 -14.64
N THR A 162 -27.00 -7.98 -15.57
CA THR A 162 -26.39 -6.64 -15.45
C THR A 162 -24.89 -6.75 -15.12
N VAL A 163 -24.17 -7.58 -15.88
CA VAL A 163 -22.74 -7.83 -15.72
C VAL A 163 -21.99 -7.45 -16.99
N SER A 164 -20.66 -7.27 -16.88
CA SER A 164 -19.78 -7.29 -18.04
C SER A 164 -19.05 -8.63 -18.15
N ILE A 165 -18.77 -9.07 -19.35
CA ILE A 165 -18.07 -10.34 -19.60
C ILE A 165 -16.94 -10.09 -20.60
N ASP A 166 -15.70 -10.33 -20.14
CA ASP A 166 -14.51 -10.37 -20.98
C ASP A 166 -14.08 -11.80 -21.24
N LEU A 167 -13.75 -12.10 -22.49
CA LEU A 167 -13.34 -13.42 -22.94
C LEU A 167 -11.97 -13.36 -23.63
N ASP A 168 -11.00 -14.03 -23.05
CA ASP A 168 -9.73 -14.31 -23.73
C ASP A 168 -9.89 -15.64 -24.50
N ARG A 169 -9.83 -15.54 -25.82
CA ARG A 169 -10.06 -16.68 -26.72
C ARG A 169 -8.90 -17.65 -26.77
N ASP A 170 -7.71 -17.17 -26.50
CA ASP A 170 -6.49 -17.99 -26.59
C ASP A 170 -6.29 -18.82 -25.33
N SER A 171 -6.49 -18.22 -24.18
CA SER A 171 -6.35 -18.91 -22.90
C SER A 171 -7.63 -19.57 -22.39
N GLY A 172 -8.80 -19.21 -22.93
CA GLY A 172 -10.09 -19.66 -22.41
C GLY A 172 -10.48 -18.97 -21.10
N THR A 173 -9.85 -17.86 -20.76
CA THR A 173 -10.15 -17.12 -19.53
C THR A 173 -11.44 -16.30 -19.70
N VAL A 174 -12.35 -16.46 -18.76
CA VAL A 174 -13.60 -15.69 -18.64
C VAL A 174 -13.50 -14.81 -17.40
N LYS A 175 -13.73 -13.54 -17.57
CA LYS A 175 -13.81 -12.56 -16.49
C LYS A 175 -15.24 -11.97 -16.50
N VAL A 176 -15.93 -12.05 -15.37
CA VAL A 176 -17.28 -11.51 -15.15
C VAL A 176 -17.19 -10.45 -14.06
N SER A 177 -17.73 -9.26 -14.30
CA SER A 177 -17.74 -8.14 -13.35
C SER A 177 -19.08 -7.39 -13.36
#